data_f757ed06e3f6db7c0a58f8b04dea0081
#
_entry.id   f757ed06e3f6db7c0a58f8b04dea0081
#
_cell.length_a   1.000
_cell.length_b   1.000
_cell.length_c   1.000
_cell.angle_alpha   90.00
_cell.angle_beta   90.00
_cell.angle_gamma   90.00
#
_symmetry.space_group_name_H-M   'P 1'
#
loop_
_entity.id
_entity.type
_entity.pdbx_description
1 polymer ?
#
loop_
_entity_poly.entity_id
_entity_poly.type
_entity_poly.pdbx_seq_one_letter_code
_entity_poly.pdbx_strand_id
1 'polypeptide(L)'
;GKVQVLNVFVSDADDFEVYFRLAAGSDDTEDVDILFQIFCDDGGGGMDRISGDFSDSNIDPLSDGANPVTRVESGVGYRTTIEGDDGAGADCGPNALFTNNVKATLYLHVVGGGTTYDVLKVNDDSPGAVVV
;
A
#
# COMPACT_ATOMS: atom_id res chain seq x y z
N GLY A 1 -14.68 -6.24 -7.79
CA GLY A 1 -13.67 -6.90 -6.98
C GLY A 1 -13.16 -6.05 -5.83
N LYS A 2 -12.38 -6.65 -5.01
CA LYS A 2 -11.71 -6.03 -3.86
C LYS A 2 -10.27 -6.49 -3.81
N VAL A 3 -9.38 -5.62 -3.32
CA VAL A 3 -8.03 -6.01 -2.96
C VAL A 3 -8.03 -6.58 -1.55
N GLN A 4 -7.33 -7.69 -1.39
CA GLN A 4 -7.08 -8.34 -0.12
C GLN A 4 -5.60 -8.20 0.21
N VAL A 5 -5.27 -7.47 1.28
CA VAL A 5 -3.88 -7.32 1.72
C VAL A 5 -3.45 -8.58 2.45
N LEU A 6 -2.36 -9.18 2.00
CA LEU A 6 -1.78 -10.38 2.61
C LEU A 6 -0.76 -10.00 3.67
N ASN A 7 0.05 -8.98 3.40
CA ASN A 7 1.06 -8.48 4.34
C ASN A 7 1.56 -7.11 3.91
N VAL A 8 2.11 -6.35 4.86
CA VAL A 8 2.77 -5.08 4.61
C VAL A 8 4.10 -5.07 5.33
N PHE A 9 5.15 -4.67 4.61
CA PHE A 9 6.50 -4.55 5.14
C PHE A 9 7.04 -3.14 4.91
N VAL A 10 8.00 -2.75 5.72
CA VAL A 10 8.80 -1.56 5.46
C VAL A 10 9.71 -1.83 4.27
N SER A 11 9.65 -1.01 3.23
CA SER A 11 10.57 -1.06 2.11
C SER A 11 11.81 -0.19 2.39
N ASP A 12 11.56 1.07 2.70
CA ASP A 12 12.58 2.04 3.13
C ASP A 12 11.96 3.08 4.06
N ALA A 13 12.63 4.21 4.28
CA ALA A 13 12.14 5.25 5.18
C ALA A 13 10.78 5.82 4.76
N ASP A 14 10.48 5.83 3.46
CA ASP A 14 9.30 6.50 2.89
C ASP A 14 8.28 5.53 2.30
N ASP A 15 8.66 4.28 2.04
CA ASP A 15 7.86 3.35 1.23
C ASP A 15 7.48 2.08 2.00
N PHE A 16 6.28 1.58 1.69
CA PHE A 16 5.79 0.28 2.12
C PHE A 16 5.82 -0.72 0.97
N GLU A 17 6.12 -1.97 1.29
CA GLU A 17 5.95 -3.11 0.38
C GLU A 17 4.64 -3.80 0.74
N VAL A 18 3.71 -3.86 -0.20
CA VAL A 18 2.39 -4.46 0.02
C VAL A 18 2.26 -5.74 -0.77
N TYR A 19 1.99 -6.83 -0.06
CA TYR A 19 1.67 -8.13 -0.64
C TYR A 19 0.15 -8.26 -0.66
N PHE A 20 -0.41 -8.54 -1.83
CA PHE A 20 -1.87 -8.50 -2.01
C PHE A 20 -2.34 -9.49 -3.07
N ARG A 21 -3.65 -9.68 -3.10
CA ARG A 21 -4.35 -10.38 -4.18
C ARG A 21 -5.73 -9.76 -4.35
N LEU A 22 -6.38 -10.02 -5.49
CA LEU A 22 -7.80 -9.75 -5.61
C LEU A 22 -8.59 -10.85 -4.89
N ALA A 23 -9.69 -10.46 -4.25
CA ALA A 23 -10.60 -11.41 -3.63
C ALA A 23 -11.14 -12.40 -4.68
N ALA A 24 -11.44 -13.63 -4.23
CA ALA A 24 -11.94 -14.68 -5.11
C ALA A 24 -13.20 -14.22 -5.87
N GLY A 25 -13.26 -14.55 -7.15
CA GLY A 25 -14.37 -14.17 -8.02
C GLY A 25 -14.31 -12.76 -8.57
N SER A 26 -13.25 -12.00 -8.27
CA SER A 26 -13.04 -10.69 -8.87
C SER A 26 -12.67 -10.80 -10.34
N ASP A 27 -13.07 -9.81 -11.14
CA ASP A 27 -12.57 -9.67 -12.51
C ASP A 27 -11.11 -9.20 -12.49
N ASP A 28 -10.37 -9.53 -13.54
CA ASP A 28 -9.03 -8.99 -13.75
C ASP A 28 -9.07 -7.47 -13.76
N THR A 29 -8.08 -6.85 -13.14
CA THR A 29 -8.08 -5.41 -12.90
C THR A 29 -6.76 -4.81 -13.35
N GLU A 30 -6.83 -3.71 -14.10
CA GLU A 30 -5.64 -2.95 -14.49
C GLU A 30 -5.06 -2.20 -13.28
N ASP A 31 -3.75 -1.99 -13.29
CA ASP A 31 -3.04 -1.30 -12.22
C ASP A 31 -3.57 0.12 -11.95
N VAL A 32 -3.93 0.85 -13.00
CA VAL A 32 -4.49 2.22 -12.89
C VAL A 32 -5.86 2.24 -12.20
N ASP A 33 -6.54 1.12 -12.11
CA ASP A 33 -7.86 0.99 -11.49
C ASP A 33 -7.80 0.52 -10.04
N ILE A 34 -6.60 0.31 -9.49
CA ILE A 34 -6.39 0.04 -8.08
C ILE A 34 -5.83 1.30 -7.43
N LEU A 35 -6.68 2.00 -6.70
CA LEU A 35 -6.34 3.27 -6.05
C LEU A 35 -5.97 3.04 -4.60
N PHE A 36 -5.03 3.83 -4.08
CA PHE A 36 -4.73 3.81 -2.66
C PHE A 36 -4.82 5.21 -2.04
N GLN A 37 -5.14 5.25 -0.75
CA GLN A 37 -5.01 6.42 0.10
C GLN A 37 -4.44 5.98 1.43
N ILE A 38 -3.53 6.79 1.99
CA ILE A 38 -3.02 6.61 3.34
C ILE A 38 -3.35 7.87 4.12
N PHE A 39 -3.98 7.70 5.28
CA PHE A 39 -4.26 8.79 6.22
C PHE A 39 -3.49 8.55 7.50
N CYS A 40 -2.83 9.57 8.01
CA CYS A 40 -2.16 9.51 9.31
C CYS A 40 -2.20 10.85 10.01
N ASP A 41 -2.05 10.83 11.34
CA ASP A 41 -1.77 12.03 12.13
C ASP A 41 -0.39 12.55 11.75
N ASP A 42 -0.24 13.86 11.58
CA ASP A 42 1.04 14.48 11.19
C ASP A 42 2.00 14.70 12.37
N GLY A 43 1.60 14.29 13.58
CA GLY A 43 2.38 14.51 14.80
C GLY A 43 2.15 15.87 15.45
N GLY A 44 1.39 16.75 14.81
CA GLY A 44 1.14 18.11 15.28
C GLY A 44 -0.35 18.47 15.43
N GLY A 45 -1.23 17.47 15.45
CA GLY A 45 -2.68 17.65 15.60
C GLY A 45 -3.44 17.80 14.28
N GLY A 46 -2.76 17.72 13.16
CA GLY A 46 -3.35 17.68 11.82
C GLY A 46 -3.34 16.26 11.22
N MET A 47 -3.90 16.14 10.03
CA MET A 47 -3.93 14.89 9.27
C MET A 47 -3.21 15.05 7.96
N ASP A 48 -2.35 14.08 7.64
CA ASP A 48 -1.74 13.93 6.33
C ASP A 48 -2.52 12.90 5.51
N ARG A 49 -2.56 13.12 4.20
CA ARG A 49 -3.15 12.20 3.24
C ARG A 49 -2.21 12.01 2.06
N ILE A 50 -1.94 10.77 1.74
CA ILE A 50 -1.21 10.35 0.54
C ILE A 50 -2.18 9.60 -0.35
N SER A 51 -2.11 9.81 -1.66
CA SER A 51 -2.94 9.08 -2.62
C SER A 51 -2.17 8.77 -3.89
N GLY A 52 -2.59 7.72 -4.57
CA GLY A 52 -2.02 7.30 -5.84
C GLY A 52 -2.75 6.07 -6.37
N ASP A 53 -2.15 5.42 -7.34
CA ASP A 53 -2.63 4.16 -7.86
C ASP A 53 -1.47 3.17 -8.05
N PHE A 54 -1.81 1.91 -8.37
CA PHE A 54 -0.81 0.85 -8.46
C PHE A 54 0.03 0.90 -9.74
N SER A 55 -0.24 1.84 -10.65
CA SER A 55 0.65 2.12 -11.78
C SER A 55 1.85 2.98 -11.41
N ASP A 56 1.84 3.58 -10.21
CA ASP A 56 2.94 4.42 -9.72
C ASP A 56 4.23 3.61 -9.45
N SER A 57 4.09 2.31 -9.25
CA SER A 57 5.19 1.38 -9.03
C SER A 57 4.96 0.07 -9.78
N ASN A 58 5.99 -0.77 -9.87
CA ASN A 58 5.87 -2.07 -10.49
C ASN A 58 5.03 -3.02 -9.63
N ILE A 59 4.15 -3.78 -10.27
CA ILE A 59 3.46 -4.92 -9.66
C ILE A 59 4.16 -6.18 -10.11
N ASP A 60 4.71 -6.94 -9.18
CA ASP A 60 5.37 -8.20 -9.45
C ASP A 60 4.55 -9.38 -8.94
N PRO A 61 4.29 -10.41 -9.77
CA PRO A 61 3.76 -11.67 -9.25
C PRO A 61 4.71 -12.25 -8.20
N LEU A 62 4.17 -12.84 -7.15
CA LEU A 62 5.00 -13.47 -6.10
C LEU A 62 5.80 -14.65 -6.64
N SER A 63 5.32 -15.29 -7.73
CA SER A 63 5.99 -16.40 -8.39
C SER A 63 7.08 -15.95 -9.38
N ASP A 64 7.11 -14.68 -9.75
CA ASP A 64 8.07 -14.15 -10.74
C ASP A 64 8.30 -12.66 -10.50
N GLY A 65 9.28 -12.35 -9.66
CA GLY A 65 9.65 -10.98 -9.31
C GLY A 65 10.46 -10.24 -10.38
N ALA A 66 10.75 -10.87 -11.51
CA ALA A 66 11.58 -10.27 -12.56
C ALA A 66 10.74 -9.69 -13.72
N ASN A 67 9.44 -10.02 -13.80
CA ASN A 67 8.57 -9.63 -14.90
C ASN A 67 7.33 -8.91 -14.37
N PRO A 68 7.41 -7.57 -14.19
CA PRO A 68 6.27 -6.79 -13.73
C PRO A 68 5.07 -6.91 -14.68
N VAL A 69 3.88 -6.80 -14.10
CA VAL A 69 2.62 -6.84 -14.85
C VAL A 69 1.85 -5.55 -14.66
N THR A 70 0.96 -5.25 -15.60
CA THR A 70 0.03 -4.12 -15.52
C THR A 70 -1.39 -4.56 -15.21
N ARG A 71 -1.65 -5.86 -15.28
CA ARG A 71 -2.96 -6.46 -15.02
C ARG A 71 -2.86 -7.46 -13.88
N VAL A 72 -3.73 -7.30 -12.91
CA VAL A 72 -3.84 -8.17 -11.74
C VAL A 72 -4.96 -9.17 -11.97
N GLU A 73 -4.64 -10.46 -11.86
CA GLU A 73 -5.58 -11.56 -12.05
C GLU A 73 -6.09 -12.08 -10.70
N SER A 74 -7.36 -12.46 -10.64
CA SER A 74 -7.96 -13.05 -9.45
C SER A 74 -7.24 -14.35 -9.06
N GLY A 75 -7.03 -14.56 -7.77
CA GLY A 75 -6.43 -15.78 -7.23
C GLY A 75 -4.90 -15.84 -7.32
N VAL A 76 -4.26 -14.80 -7.85
CA VAL A 76 -2.79 -14.70 -7.94
C VAL A 76 -2.31 -13.70 -6.91
N GLY A 77 -1.20 -14.02 -6.23
CA GLY A 77 -0.54 -13.13 -5.28
C GLY A 77 0.46 -12.20 -5.99
N TYR A 78 0.51 -10.96 -5.53
CA TYR A 78 1.39 -9.92 -6.08
C TYR A 78 2.01 -9.11 -4.96
N ARG A 79 3.05 -8.35 -5.31
CA ARG A 79 3.61 -7.32 -4.45
C ARG A 79 3.78 -6.03 -5.23
N THR A 80 3.66 -4.91 -4.54
CA THR A 80 3.96 -3.57 -5.07
C THR A 80 4.49 -2.68 -3.96
N THR A 81 5.15 -1.60 -4.35
CA THR A 81 5.62 -0.57 -3.43
C THR A 81 4.61 0.59 -3.42
N ILE A 82 4.27 1.07 -2.23
CA ILE A 82 3.45 2.26 -2.04
C ILE A 82 4.30 3.34 -1.38
N GLU A 83 4.40 4.50 -2.02
CA GLU A 83 5.08 5.66 -1.44
C GLU A 83 4.20 6.31 -0.37
N GLY A 84 4.75 6.48 0.82
CA GLY A 84 4.09 7.12 1.94
C GLY A 84 4.41 8.60 2.10
N ASP A 85 5.35 9.12 1.31
CA ASP A 85 5.77 10.53 1.32
C ASP A 85 5.49 11.13 -0.06
N ASP A 86 4.72 12.21 -0.13
CA ASP A 86 4.40 12.85 -1.41
C ASP A 86 5.45 13.88 -1.86
N GLY A 87 6.48 14.13 -1.04
CA GLY A 87 7.50 15.13 -1.32
C GLY A 87 7.01 16.58 -1.24
N ALA A 88 5.76 16.80 -0.82
CA ALA A 88 5.10 18.12 -0.79
C ALA A 88 4.59 18.49 0.60
N GLY A 89 5.05 17.80 1.64
CA GLY A 89 4.73 18.08 3.03
C GLY A 89 3.91 17.00 3.74
N ALA A 90 3.21 16.12 3.02
CA ALA A 90 2.50 15.00 3.61
C ALA A 90 3.41 13.78 3.68
N ASP A 91 3.54 13.19 4.85
CA ASP A 91 4.39 12.04 5.09
C ASP A 91 3.72 11.05 6.05
N CYS A 92 3.26 9.92 5.48
CA CYS A 92 2.75 8.76 6.22
C CYS A 92 3.65 7.53 5.97
N GLY A 93 4.91 7.75 5.62
CA GLY A 93 5.87 6.67 5.42
C GLY A 93 6.30 6.00 6.71
N PRO A 94 7.03 4.89 6.62
CA PRO A 94 7.44 4.11 7.79
C PRO A 94 8.20 4.92 8.84
N ASN A 95 9.14 5.76 8.43
CA ASN A 95 9.92 6.55 9.37
C ASN A 95 9.06 7.62 10.07
N ALA A 96 8.15 8.28 9.36
CA ALA A 96 7.24 9.25 9.94
C ALA A 96 6.30 8.63 10.97
N LEU A 97 5.69 7.49 10.64
CA LEU A 97 4.81 6.77 11.56
C LEU A 97 5.56 6.29 12.81
N PHE A 98 6.78 5.81 12.63
CA PHE A 98 7.61 5.36 13.74
C PHE A 98 8.02 6.53 14.65
N THR A 99 8.53 7.59 14.05
CA THR A 99 9.05 8.76 14.79
C THR A 99 7.94 9.49 15.54
N ASN A 100 6.77 9.66 14.91
CA ASN A 100 5.62 10.31 15.53
C ASN A 100 4.80 9.36 16.41
N ASN A 101 5.10 8.06 16.40
CA ASN A 101 4.37 7.02 17.13
C ASN A 101 2.86 7.09 16.84
N VAL A 102 2.51 7.18 15.58
CA VAL A 102 1.11 7.25 15.12
C VAL A 102 0.79 6.09 14.20
N LYS A 103 -0.48 5.73 14.12
CA LYS A 103 -1.00 4.75 13.17
C LYS A 103 -1.42 5.45 11.89
N ALA A 104 -1.43 4.70 10.80
CA ALA A 104 -2.03 5.12 9.55
C ALA A 104 -3.16 4.17 9.17
N THR A 105 -4.05 4.62 8.31
CA THR A 105 -5.06 3.77 7.67
C THR A 105 -4.79 3.77 6.18
N LEU A 106 -4.60 2.57 5.63
CA LEU A 106 -4.44 2.34 4.20
C LEU A 106 -5.78 1.90 3.63
N TYR A 107 -6.31 2.68 2.70
CA TYR A 107 -7.51 2.33 1.91
C TYR A 107 -7.06 1.88 0.53
N LEU A 108 -7.63 0.76 0.06
CA LEU A 108 -7.45 0.26 -1.30
C LEU A 108 -8.82 0.16 -1.96
N HIS A 109 -8.96 0.79 -3.12
CA HIS A 109 -10.21 0.87 -3.86
C HIS A 109 -10.02 0.38 -5.29
N VAL A 110 -10.86 -0.57 -5.71
CA VAL A 110 -10.94 -1.02 -7.10
C VAL A 110 -12.03 -0.22 -7.80
N VAL A 111 -11.68 0.46 -8.89
CA VAL A 111 -12.65 1.24 -9.67
C VAL A 111 -13.77 0.30 -10.17
N GLY A 112 -15.01 0.67 -9.91
CA GLY A 112 -16.16 -0.19 -10.20
C GLY A 112 -16.36 -1.35 -9.23
N GLY A 113 -15.53 -1.47 -8.22
CA GLY A 113 -15.57 -2.53 -7.21
C GLY A 113 -15.65 -2.00 -5.80
N GLY A 114 -15.08 -2.74 -4.86
CA GLY A 114 -15.11 -2.43 -3.44
C GLY A 114 -13.88 -1.74 -2.90
N THR A 115 -14.02 -1.26 -1.68
CA THR A 115 -12.94 -0.64 -0.89
C THR A 115 -12.65 -1.51 0.32
N THR A 116 -11.37 -1.70 0.59
CA THR A 116 -10.89 -2.35 1.82
C THR A 116 -9.96 -1.39 2.55
N TYR A 117 -9.73 -1.65 3.84
CA TYR A 117 -8.76 -0.86 4.59
C TYR A 117 -7.99 -1.72 5.58
N ASP A 118 -6.78 -1.27 5.89
CA ASP A 118 -5.92 -1.86 6.91
C ASP A 118 -5.30 -0.76 7.75
N VAL A 119 -5.14 -1.02 9.04
CA VAL A 119 -4.45 -0.12 9.96
C VAL A 119 -2.96 -0.48 9.94
N LEU A 120 -2.11 0.52 9.73
CA LEU A 120 -0.67 0.36 9.69
C LEU A 120 -0.06 0.88 10.98
N LYS A 121 0.69 0.03 11.68
CA LYS A 121 1.47 0.38 12.87
C LYS A 121 2.92 0.00 12.62
N VAL A 122 3.81 0.98 12.68
CA VAL A 122 5.26 0.75 12.51
C VAL A 122 5.91 0.71 13.89
N ASN A 123 6.28 -0.48 14.31
CA ASN A 123 7.01 -0.70 15.57
C ASN A 123 8.53 -0.79 15.36
N ASP A 124 8.96 -1.01 14.12
CA ASP A 124 10.34 -1.07 13.68
C ASP A 124 10.36 -0.55 12.24
N ASP A 125 11.12 0.51 11.99
CA ASP A 125 11.20 1.15 10.67
C ASP A 125 12.37 0.62 9.82
N SER A 126 13.01 -0.46 10.24
CA SER A 126 14.05 -1.10 9.43
C SER A 126 13.47 -1.76 8.19
N PRO A 127 14.18 -1.72 7.05
CA PRO A 127 13.73 -2.42 5.84
C PRO A 127 13.46 -3.90 6.11
N GLY A 128 12.31 -4.37 5.63
CA GLY A 128 11.85 -5.75 5.82
C GLY A 128 11.05 -5.99 7.10
N ALA A 129 10.94 -5.02 8.00
CA ALA A 129 10.13 -5.15 9.20
C ALA A 129 8.64 -5.24 8.85
N VAL A 130 7.90 -6.08 9.57
CA VAL A 130 6.44 -6.23 9.39
C VAL A 130 5.73 -5.00 9.94
N VAL A 131 4.78 -4.50 9.16
CA VAL A 131 3.90 -3.41 9.57
C VAL A 131 2.59 -4.00 10.08
N VAL A 132 2.27 -3.72 11.32
CA VAL A 132 1.08 -4.28 12.00
C VAL A 132 0.21 -3.21 12.61
#